data_956c49e0c8d2e4ef8d857d4033c58c97
#
_entry.id   956c49e0c8d2e4ef8d857d4033c58c97
#
_cell.length_a   1.000
_cell.length_b   1.000
_cell.length_c   1.000
_cell.angle_alpha   90.00
_cell.angle_beta   90.00
_cell.angle_gamma   90.00
#
_symmetry.space_group_name_H-M   'P 1'
#
loop_
_entity.id
_entity.type
_entity.pdbx_description
1 polymer ?
#
loop_
_entity_poly.entity_id
_entity_poly.type
_entity_poly.pdbx_seq_one_letter_code
_entity_poly.pdbx_strand_id
1 'polypeptide(L)'
;MATIYFSSGLSRYTDGVESLAIDAPRVRELMLAVLERFPALAGPLELMAVAVDGEIHQHADYLTLAPDSEVHLVPRISGGDR
;
A
#
# COMPACT_ATOMS: atom_id res chain seq x y z
N MET A 1 -13.03 4.83 -6.99
CA MET A 1 -12.05 4.88 -5.91
C MET A 1 -11.12 3.69 -6.02
N ALA A 2 -9.83 3.92 -5.83
CA ALA A 2 -8.89 2.81 -5.75
C ALA A 2 -9.06 2.11 -4.40
N THR A 3 -8.80 0.81 -4.36
CA THR A 3 -8.89 0.05 -3.12
C THR A 3 -7.51 -0.47 -2.74
N ILE A 4 -7.08 -0.20 -1.51
CA ILE A 4 -5.83 -0.74 -0.99
C ILE A 4 -6.16 -1.91 -0.08
N TYR A 5 -5.40 -3.00 -0.22
CA TYR A 5 -5.57 -4.21 0.56
C TYR A 5 -4.38 -4.40 1.48
N PHE A 6 -4.66 -4.75 2.73
CA PHE A 6 -3.63 -4.97 3.73
C PHE A 6 -3.50 -6.46 4.00
N SER A 7 -2.27 -6.97 3.98
CA SER A 7 -2.04 -8.38 4.30
C SER A 7 -2.35 -8.62 5.77
N SER A 8 -2.58 -9.90 6.10
CA SER A 8 -2.91 -10.27 7.49
C SER A 8 -1.81 -9.88 8.47
N GLY A 9 -0.56 -9.84 8.01
CA GLY A 9 0.54 -9.44 8.86
C GLY A 9 0.50 -7.98 9.29
N LEU A 10 -0.34 -7.17 8.63
CA LEU A 10 -0.47 -5.76 8.97
C LEU A 10 -1.69 -5.47 9.85
N SER A 11 -2.48 -6.48 10.20
CA SER A 11 -3.74 -6.24 10.90
C SER A 11 -3.56 -5.50 12.22
N ARG A 12 -2.44 -5.73 12.91
CA ARG A 12 -2.18 -5.03 14.18
C ARG A 12 -2.00 -3.53 13.98
N TYR A 13 -1.62 -3.11 12.78
CA TYR A 13 -1.38 -1.69 12.47
C TYR A 13 -2.62 -1.03 11.86
N THR A 14 -3.58 -1.82 11.42
CA THR A 14 -4.77 -1.31 10.75
C THR A 14 -6.06 -1.60 11.54
N ASP A 15 -5.92 -2.00 12.80
CA ASP A 15 -7.06 -2.35 13.66
C ASP A 15 -7.93 -3.42 13.03
N GLY A 16 -7.31 -4.36 12.30
CA GLY A 16 -8.03 -5.46 11.68
C GLY A 16 -8.70 -5.11 10.36
N VAL A 17 -8.53 -3.88 9.87
CA VAL A 17 -9.08 -3.49 8.58
C VAL A 17 -8.30 -4.19 7.47
N GLU A 18 -9.02 -4.87 6.58
CA GLU A 18 -8.39 -5.66 5.52
C GLU A 18 -8.25 -4.88 4.21
N SER A 19 -9.10 -3.90 3.99
CA SER A 19 -9.03 -3.09 2.78
C SER A 19 -9.68 -1.75 3.04
N LEU A 20 -9.34 -0.78 2.18
CA LEU A 20 -9.84 0.56 2.33
C LEU A 20 -9.96 1.19 0.94
N ALA A 21 -11.14 1.72 0.63
CA ALA A 21 -11.35 2.42 -0.63
C ALA A 21 -11.02 3.90 -0.43
N ILE A 22 -10.16 4.44 -1.27
CA ILE A 22 -9.69 5.82 -1.15
C ILE A 22 -9.74 6.48 -2.51
N ASP A 23 -10.27 7.70 -2.56
CA ASP A 23 -10.30 8.49 -3.77
C ASP A 23 -8.98 9.25 -3.87
N ALA A 24 -8.05 8.70 -4.62
CA ALA A 24 -6.72 9.29 -4.78
C ALA A 24 -6.28 9.16 -6.23
N PRO A 25 -5.68 10.22 -6.81
CA PRO A 25 -5.26 10.19 -8.21
C PRO A 25 -3.99 9.40 -8.43
N ARG A 26 -3.14 9.29 -7.42
CA ARG A 26 -1.85 8.60 -7.53
C ARG A 26 -1.57 7.83 -6.25
N VAL A 27 -0.61 6.91 -6.36
CA VAL A 27 -0.20 6.11 -5.21
C VAL A 27 0.25 7.01 -4.07
N ARG A 28 0.95 8.10 -4.36
CA ARG A 28 1.42 9.00 -3.32
C ARG A 28 0.28 9.49 -2.44
N GLU A 29 -0.79 10.01 -3.06
CA GLU A 29 -1.92 10.51 -2.31
C GLU A 29 -2.65 9.39 -1.56
N LEU A 30 -2.72 8.23 -2.18
CA LEU A 30 -3.31 7.05 -1.53
C LEU A 30 -2.54 6.72 -0.25
N MET A 31 -1.22 6.66 -0.34
CA MET A 31 -0.40 6.29 0.81
C MET A 31 -0.43 7.36 1.90
N LEU A 32 -0.49 8.64 1.51
CA LEU A 32 -0.64 9.70 2.50
C LEU A 32 -1.95 9.54 3.28
N ALA A 33 -3.04 9.21 2.58
CA ALA A 33 -4.32 8.99 3.24
C ALA A 33 -4.28 7.79 4.16
N VAL A 34 -3.62 6.72 3.73
CA VAL A 34 -3.45 5.51 4.55
C VAL A 34 -2.69 5.82 5.83
N LEU A 35 -1.59 6.56 5.71
CA LEU A 35 -0.78 6.92 6.88
C LEU A 35 -1.50 7.87 7.81
N GLU A 36 -2.36 8.73 7.28
CA GLU A 36 -3.17 9.61 8.11
C GLU A 36 -4.16 8.79 8.94
N ARG A 37 -4.73 7.76 8.33
CA ARG A 37 -5.67 6.89 9.00
C ARG A 37 -5.00 5.92 9.96
N PHE A 38 -3.85 5.36 9.54
CA PHE A 38 -3.13 4.36 10.32
C PHE A 38 -1.66 4.78 10.45
N PRO A 39 -1.36 5.75 11.33
CA PRO A 39 0.03 6.24 11.47
C PRO A 39 1.03 5.15 11.85
N ALA A 40 0.58 4.09 12.51
CA ALA A 40 1.46 3.01 12.91
C ALA A 40 2.05 2.25 11.72
N LEU A 41 1.47 2.41 10.53
CA LEU A 41 2.00 1.77 9.33
C LEU A 41 3.28 2.41 8.82
N ALA A 42 3.65 3.60 9.31
CA ALA A 42 4.83 4.30 8.79
C ALA A 42 6.09 3.46 8.83
N GLY A 43 6.33 2.75 9.94
CA GLY A 43 7.49 1.87 10.05
C GLY A 43 7.42 0.68 9.12
N PRO A 44 6.35 -0.14 9.22
CA PRO A 44 6.23 -1.32 8.37
C PRO A 44 6.26 -1.01 6.88
N LEU A 45 5.72 0.14 6.45
CA LEU A 45 5.69 0.46 5.03
C LEU A 45 7.06 0.61 4.41
N GLU A 46 8.07 0.95 5.21
CA GLU A 46 9.43 1.06 4.69
C GLU A 46 9.97 -0.30 4.24
N LEU A 47 9.37 -1.37 4.72
CA LEU A 47 9.79 -2.73 4.38
C LEU A 47 8.87 -3.36 3.33
N MET A 48 7.99 -2.57 2.75
CA MET A 48 6.98 -3.06 1.82
C MET A 48 7.18 -2.49 0.43
N ALA A 49 6.78 -3.26 -0.56
CA ALA A 49 6.62 -2.78 -1.92
C ALA A 49 5.14 -2.63 -2.20
N VAL A 50 4.82 -1.89 -3.24
CA VAL A 50 3.43 -1.65 -3.63
C VAL A 50 3.15 -2.40 -4.91
N ALA A 51 2.10 -3.23 -4.91
CA ALA A 51 1.63 -3.88 -6.12
C ALA A 51 0.39 -3.14 -6.58
N VAL A 52 0.43 -2.65 -7.82
CA VAL A 52 -0.69 -1.92 -8.41
C VAL A 52 -1.20 -2.74 -9.59
N ASP A 53 -2.44 -3.18 -9.50
CA ASP A 53 -3.08 -3.98 -10.55
C ASP A 53 -2.21 -5.17 -10.97
N GLY A 54 -1.59 -5.81 -9.98
CA GLY A 54 -0.81 -7.02 -10.20
C GLY A 54 0.66 -6.80 -10.50
N GLU A 55 1.11 -5.55 -10.59
CA GLU A 55 2.53 -5.26 -10.86
C GLU A 55 3.19 -4.66 -9.64
N ILE A 56 4.32 -5.23 -9.24
CA ILE A 56 5.05 -4.77 -8.07
C ILE A 56 6.00 -3.64 -8.45
N HIS A 57 5.95 -2.56 -7.68
CA HIS A 57 6.80 -1.38 -7.88
C HIS A 57 7.49 -1.04 -6.58
N GLN A 58 8.77 -0.72 -6.65
CA GLN A 58 9.51 -0.27 -5.47
C GLN A 58 9.41 1.23 -5.28
N HIS A 59 9.20 1.97 -6.37
CA HIS A 59 9.06 3.43 -6.34
C HIS A 59 7.76 3.77 -7.06
N ALA A 60 6.65 3.57 -6.36
CA ALA A 60 5.33 3.65 -6.98
C ALA A 60 4.65 5.00 -6.81
N ASP A 61 5.24 5.92 -6.05
CA ASP A 61 4.56 7.16 -5.64
C ASP A 61 3.97 7.94 -6.80
N TYR A 62 4.66 7.95 -7.94
CA TYR A 62 4.24 8.73 -9.09
C TYR A 62 3.19 8.05 -9.96
N LEU A 63 2.87 6.79 -9.67
CA LEU A 63 1.94 6.02 -10.51
C LEU A 63 0.53 6.56 -10.37
N THR A 64 -0.13 6.74 -11.52
CA THR A 64 -1.52 7.15 -11.57
C THR A 64 -2.42 5.96 -11.25
N LEU A 65 -3.48 6.21 -10.49
CA LEU A 65 -4.45 5.19 -10.12
C LEU A 65 -5.73 5.39 -10.93
N ALA A 66 -6.24 4.29 -11.49
CA ALA A 66 -7.56 4.29 -12.11
C ALA A 66 -8.62 4.17 -11.01
N PRO A 67 -9.88 4.55 -11.30
CA PRO A 67 -10.93 4.46 -10.28
C PRO A 67 -11.15 3.06 -9.72
N ASP A 68 -10.79 2.03 -10.48
CA ASP A 68 -10.96 0.65 -10.04
C ASP A 68 -9.64 -0.05 -9.77
N SER A 69 -8.56 0.70 -9.60
CA SER A 69 -7.25 0.11 -9.32
C SER A 69 -7.24 -0.65 -8.00
N GLU A 70 -6.49 -1.74 -7.98
CA GLU A 70 -6.27 -2.52 -6.77
C GLU A 70 -4.82 -2.37 -6.36
N VAL A 71 -4.62 -1.96 -5.10
CA VAL A 71 -3.29 -1.73 -4.56
C VAL A 71 -3.07 -2.69 -3.41
N HIS A 72 -1.97 -3.43 -3.45
CA HIS A 72 -1.62 -4.38 -2.39
C HIS A 72 -0.26 -4.01 -1.82
N LEU A 73 -0.13 -4.12 -0.52
CA LEU A 73 1.15 -3.96 0.15
C LEU A 73 1.75 -5.35 0.34
N VAL A 74 2.94 -5.54 -0.20
CA VAL A 74 3.62 -6.83 -0.16
C VAL A 74 5.00 -6.66 0.44
N PRO A 75 5.54 -7.69 1.10
CA PRO A 75 6.88 -7.59 1.65
C PRO A 75 7.89 -7.34 0.54
N ARG A 76 8.80 -6.38 0.77
CA ARG A 76 9.85 -6.13 -0.19
C ARG A 76 10.85 -7.26 -0.14
N ILE A 77 11.18 -7.80 -1.30
CA ILE A 77 12.19 -8.84 -1.39
C ILE A 77 13.53 -8.13 -1.43
N SER A 78 14.30 -8.28 -0.36
CA SER A 78 15.63 -7.70 -0.35
C SER A 78 16.50 -8.59 -1.24
N GLY A 79 17.11 -7.97 -2.18
CA GLY A 79 17.88 -8.69 -3.18
C GLY A 79 18.91 -9.57 -2.55
N GLY A 80 18.83 -10.66 -2.79
CA GLY A 80 19.68 -11.56 -2.46
C GLY A 80 20.06 -11.80 -1.10
N ASP A 81 19.86 -11.69 -0.87
CA ASP A 81 20.20 -11.90 0.08
C ASP A 81 20.32 -13.00 0.33
N ARG A 82 20.44 -13.01 -0.04
CA ARG A 82 20.74 -13.67 -0.09
C ARG A 82 21.02 -13.98 0.21
#